data_8f928ada8867e5408dbcdec8492d46d3
#
_entry.id   8f928ada8867e5408dbcdec8492d46d3
#
_cell.length_a   1.000
_cell.length_b   1.000
_cell.length_c   1.000
_cell.angle_alpha   90.00
_cell.angle_beta   90.00
_cell.angle_gamma   90.00
#
_symmetry.space_group_name_H-M   'P 1'
#
loop_
_entity.id
_entity.type
_entity.pdbx_description
1 polymer ?
#
loop_
_entity_poly.entity_id
_entity_poly.type
_entity_poly.pdbx_seq_one_letter_code
_entity_poly.pdbx_strand_id
1 'polypeptide(L)'
;MVLIKEFRIVMPFSLEEYEIAQMYVVMKMQQQSTTGNEGVEVLQSRPFTDAEFGEGRYTSKIYRLQSKAPTWLTKFASPNALVVREEAWNAYPKCRSVIKCPGFSKFIMTVDTIHKADNGYSENVHGLSKQQLAARQVEIIDIASAASDYWSYIVGRSTVDLSKFKSARTGRGPLLKGWKDQCNPVMTAYKLVTIDVPYWGFGGKLEQALMAGERALFLESHRNCFAWIDEWFGLTTEMMHELERESDYSLNMKLGRPCSAERSWITPEESSIGGEKSVA
;
A
#
# COMPACT_ATOMS: atom_id res chain seq x y z
N MET A 1 4.91 1.94 23.83
CA MET A 1 5.84 0.87 23.40
C MET A 1 5.61 0.70 21.92
N VAL A 2 6.64 0.71 21.10
CA VAL A 2 6.50 0.56 19.65
C VAL A 2 5.98 -0.85 19.33
N LEU A 3 4.88 -0.96 18.59
CA LEU A 3 4.31 -2.23 18.15
C LEU A 3 4.96 -2.62 16.82
N ILE A 4 5.54 -3.82 16.74
CA ILE A 4 6.22 -4.34 15.54
C ILE A 4 5.55 -5.64 15.12
N LYS A 5 5.00 -5.68 13.90
CA LYS A 5 4.37 -6.89 13.36
C LYS A 5 4.73 -7.09 11.89
N GLU A 6 5.16 -8.30 11.55
CA GLU A 6 5.45 -8.72 10.19
C GLU A 6 4.29 -9.58 9.67
N PHE A 7 3.72 -9.17 8.56
CA PHE A 7 2.77 -9.97 7.81
C PHE A 7 3.45 -10.63 6.62
N ARG A 8 3.25 -11.93 6.45
CA ARG A 8 3.75 -12.70 5.33
C ARG A 8 2.57 -13.13 4.47
N ILE A 9 2.53 -12.68 3.24
CA ILE A 9 1.44 -12.96 2.31
C ILE A 9 2.01 -13.68 1.09
N VAL A 10 1.72 -14.97 1.00
CA VAL A 10 2.13 -15.80 -0.15
C VAL A 10 1.17 -15.56 -1.30
N MET A 11 1.72 -15.40 -2.51
CA MET A 11 0.95 -15.16 -3.74
C MET A 11 1.39 -16.13 -4.84
N PRO A 12 0.44 -16.64 -5.66
CA PRO A 12 0.74 -17.56 -6.77
C PRO A 12 1.18 -16.78 -8.03
N PHE A 13 2.21 -15.95 -7.89
CA PHE A 13 2.74 -15.07 -8.93
C PHE A 13 4.27 -15.13 -8.97
N SER A 14 4.84 -14.71 -10.10
CA SER A 14 6.25 -14.31 -10.13
C SER A 14 6.40 -12.90 -9.51
N LEU A 15 7.65 -12.48 -9.26
CA LEU A 15 7.90 -11.12 -8.77
C LEU A 15 7.43 -10.07 -9.79
N GLU A 16 7.73 -10.29 -11.06
CA GLU A 16 7.38 -9.39 -12.17
C GLU A 16 5.84 -9.27 -12.32
N GLU A 17 5.13 -10.38 -12.23
CA GLU A 17 3.66 -10.39 -12.26
C GLU A 17 3.08 -9.64 -11.06
N TYR A 18 3.66 -9.83 -9.88
CA TYR A 18 3.16 -9.17 -8.68
C TYR A 18 3.42 -7.66 -8.68
N GLU A 19 4.53 -7.20 -9.29
CA GLU A 19 4.78 -5.77 -9.49
C GLU A 19 3.61 -5.10 -10.22
N ILE A 20 3.17 -5.67 -11.33
CA ILE A 20 2.03 -5.18 -12.11
C ILE A 20 0.73 -5.31 -11.31
N ALA A 21 0.50 -6.48 -10.68
CA ALA A 21 -0.72 -6.75 -9.92
C ALA A 21 -0.92 -5.74 -8.79
N GLN A 22 0.11 -5.44 -7.99
CA GLN A 22 0.02 -4.51 -6.88
C GLN A 22 -0.27 -3.07 -7.36
N MET A 23 0.39 -2.61 -8.43
CA MET A 23 0.13 -1.29 -9.03
C MET A 23 -1.34 -1.18 -9.47
N TYR A 24 -1.81 -2.18 -10.21
CA TYR A 24 -3.19 -2.23 -10.71
C TYR A 24 -4.22 -2.21 -9.56
N VAL A 25 -4.01 -3.06 -8.55
CA VAL A 25 -4.93 -3.20 -7.43
C VAL A 25 -4.98 -1.92 -6.57
N VAL A 26 -3.84 -1.33 -6.25
CA VAL A 26 -3.79 -0.07 -5.49
C VAL A 26 -4.55 1.02 -6.23
N MET A 27 -4.26 1.21 -7.52
CA MET A 27 -4.95 2.16 -8.38
C MET A 27 -6.47 1.93 -8.37
N LYS A 28 -6.94 0.72 -8.65
CA LYS A 28 -8.36 0.38 -8.75
C LYS A 28 -9.08 0.52 -7.41
N MET A 29 -8.50 0.07 -6.31
CA MET A 29 -9.08 0.23 -4.98
C MET A 29 -9.19 1.70 -4.57
N GLN A 30 -8.20 2.54 -4.89
CA GLN A 30 -8.26 3.97 -4.65
C GLN A 30 -9.38 4.63 -5.45
N GLN A 31 -9.56 4.26 -6.72
CA GLN A 31 -10.68 4.75 -7.55
C GLN A 31 -12.05 4.36 -6.99
N GLN A 32 -12.18 3.11 -6.51
CA GLN A 32 -13.42 2.60 -5.92
C GLN A 32 -13.75 3.26 -4.57
N SER A 33 -12.73 3.60 -3.79
CA SER A 33 -12.89 4.19 -2.45
C SER A 33 -13.05 5.72 -2.49
N THR A 34 -12.84 6.36 -3.62
CA THR A 34 -12.93 7.83 -3.77
C THR A 34 -14.29 8.23 -4.31
N THR A 35 -15.10 8.83 -3.41
CA THR A 35 -16.48 9.27 -3.72
C THR A 35 -16.80 10.56 -2.94
N GLY A 36 -17.37 11.56 -3.61
CA GLY A 36 -17.76 12.83 -2.99
C GLY A 36 -16.56 13.55 -2.36
N ASN A 37 -16.59 13.73 -1.04
CA ASN A 37 -15.53 14.44 -0.28
C ASN A 37 -14.54 13.47 0.39
N GLU A 38 -14.70 12.17 0.22
CA GLU A 38 -13.85 11.13 0.82
C GLU A 38 -13.08 10.35 -0.23
N GLY A 39 -11.90 9.86 0.15
CA GLY A 39 -11.05 9.07 -0.71
C GLY A 39 -9.61 9.54 -0.72
N VAL A 40 -8.96 9.40 -1.85
CA VAL A 40 -7.52 9.61 -2.03
C VAL A 40 -7.26 10.84 -2.88
N GLU A 41 -6.50 11.78 -2.32
CA GLU A 41 -5.96 12.95 -3.01
C GLU A 41 -4.46 12.72 -3.26
N VAL A 42 -4.02 12.78 -4.49
CA VAL A 42 -2.60 12.64 -4.86
C VAL A 42 -1.97 14.03 -4.90
N LEU A 43 -1.02 14.27 -3.97
CA LEU A 43 -0.31 15.54 -3.89
C LEU A 43 0.90 15.57 -4.79
N GLN A 44 1.63 14.45 -4.85
CA GLN A 44 2.87 14.33 -5.60
C GLN A 44 3.09 12.89 -6.06
N SER A 45 3.58 12.74 -7.28
CA SER A 45 4.09 11.48 -7.83
C SER A 45 5.29 11.83 -8.71
N ARG A 46 6.48 11.30 -8.38
CA ARG A 46 7.72 11.61 -9.10
C ARG A 46 8.73 10.47 -9.01
N PRO A 47 9.66 10.35 -9.95
CA PRO A 47 10.78 9.43 -9.79
C PRO A 47 11.68 9.89 -8.62
N PHE A 48 12.40 8.93 -8.03
CA PHE A 48 13.44 9.17 -7.05
C PHE A 48 14.58 8.17 -7.24
N THR A 49 15.77 8.57 -6.77
CA THR A 49 16.94 7.70 -6.68
C THR A 49 17.53 7.85 -5.29
N ASP A 50 17.82 6.73 -4.65
CA ASP A 50 18.42 6.66 -3.32
C ASP A 50 19.52 5.59 -3.30
N ALA A 51 20.63 5.86 -2.59
CA ALA A 51 21.81 4.99 -2.60
C ALA A 51 21.58 3.62 -1.94
N GLU A 52 20.72 3.56 -0.91
CA GLU A 52 20.39 2.33 -0.20
C GLU A 52 19.12 1.65 -0.74
N PHE A 53 18.15 2.48 -1.10
CA PHE A 53 16.81 2.00 -1.45
C PHE A 53 16.69 1.65 -2.94
N GLY A 54 17.45 2.33 -3.80
CA GLY A 54 17.44 2.15 -5.25
C GLY A 54 16.67 3.23 -5.98
N GLU A 55 16.34 2.94 -7.23
CA GLU A 55 15.54 3.82 -8.10
C GLU A 55 14.07 3.40 -8.07
N GLY A 56 13.17 4.37 -8.16
CA GLY A 56 11.74 4.07 -8.12
C GLY A 56 10.87 5.32 -8.17
N ARG A 57 9.67 5.20 -7.62
CA ARG A 57 8.67 6.26 -7.58
C ARG A 57 8.34 6.67 -6.15
N TYR A 58 8.47 7.95 -5.88
CA TYR A 58 7.96 8.59 -4.67
C TYR A 58 6.54 9.09 -4.89
N THR A 59 5.65 8.85 -3.93
CA THR A 59 4.30 9.41 -3.91
C THR A 59 3.99 10.05 -2.57
N SER A 60 3.22 11.14 -2.59
CA SER A 60 2.63 11.74 -1.41
C SER A 60 1.12 11.83 -1.60
N LYS A 61 0.36 11.23 -0.69
CA LYS A 61 -1.10 11.09 -0.79
C LYS A 61 -1.77 11.51 0.51
N ILE A 62 -3.01 12.01 0.40
CA ILE A 62 -3.89 12.27 1.53
C ILE A 62 -5.09 11.34 1.42
N TYR A 63 -5.37 10.63 2.50
CA TYR A 63 -6.56 9.80 2.65
C TYR A 63 -7.57 10.50 3.56
N ARG A 64 -8.78 10.72 3.04
CA ARG A 64 -9.92 11.28 3.76
C ARG A 64 -10.88 10.15 4.08
N LEU A 65 -10.87 9.69 5.33
CA LEU A 65 -11.52 8.45 5.75
C LEU A 65 -12.55 8.70 6.87
N GLN A 66 -13.22 9.85 6.87
CA GLN A 66 -14.09 10.26 7.98
C GLN A 66 -15.20 9.25 8.26
N SER A 67 -15.90 8.75 7.24
CA SER A 67 -16.97 7.76 7.39
C SER A 67 -16.46 6.37 7.79
N LYS A 68 -15.17 6.10 7.56
CA LYS A 68 -14.53 4.81 7.83
C LYS A 68 -13.90 4.73 9.22
N ALA A 69 -13.83 5.85 9.92
CA ALA A 69 -13.24 5.89 11.26
C ALA A 69 -14.18 5.26 12.30
N PRO A 70 -13.64 4.47 13.25
CA PRO A 70 -14.43 3.93 14.33
C PRO A 70 -15.16 5.03 15.11
N THR A 71 -16.42 4.80 15.52
CA THR A 71 -17.25 5.79 16.20
C THR A 71 -16.68 6.29 17.53
N TRP A 72 -15.86 5.46 18.20
CA TRP A 72 -15.16 5.90 19.40
C TRP A 72 -14.07 6.93 19.09
N LEU A 73 -13.40 6.83 17.93
CA LEU A 73 -12.35 7.76 17.50
C LEU A 73 -12.97 9.12 17.09
N THR A 74 -14.12 9.09 16.42
CA THR A 74 -14.82 10.33 16.00
C THR A 74 -15.33 11.17 17.17
N LYS A 75 -15.44 10.57 18.36
CA LYS A 75 -15.80 11.33 19.61
C LYS A 75 -14.64 12.16 20.15
N PHE A 76 -13.40 11.79 19.84
CA PHE A 76 -12.19 12.45 20.36
C PHE A 76 -11.45 13.27 19.30
N ALA A 77 -11.76 13.06 18.03
CA ALA A 77 -11.09 13.72 16.91
C ALA A 77 -12.08 14.53 16.09
N SER A 78 -11.73 15.78 15.77
CA SER A 78 -12.50 16.56 14.80
C SER A 78 -12.44 15.88 13.41
N PRO A 79 -13.42 16.11 12.52
CA PRO A 79 -13.39 15.57 11.17
C PRO A 79 -12.07 15.82 10.40
N ASN A 80 -11.48 17.00 10.60
CA ASN A 80 -10.20 17.36 10.01
C ASN A 80 -8.99 16.63 10.62
N ALA A 81 -9.16 16.05 11.82
CA ALA A 81 -8.11 15.26 12.47
C ALA A 81 -8.02 13.81 11.94
N LEU A 82 -9.01 13.38 11.17
CA LEU A 82 -9.07 12.03 10.55
C LEU A 82 -8.53 12.02 9.11
N VAL A 83 -7.70 12.98 8.79
CA VAL A 83 -6.96 13.04 7.53
C VAL A 83 -5.64 12.33 7.73
N VAL A 84 -5.36 11.34 6.92
CA VAL A 84 -4.12 10.57 6.95
C VAL A 84 -3.25 10.98 5.78
N ARG A 85 -1.98 11.28 6.03
CA ARG A 85 -0.98 11.54 5.00
C ARG A 85 -0.03 10.36 4.89
N GLU A 86 0.14 9.87 3.68
CA GLU A 86 1.13 8.85 3.34
C GLU A 86 2.21 9.45 2.45
N GLU A 87 3.44 9.11 2.75
CA GLU A 87 4.60 9.29 1.90
C GLU A 87 5.18 7.91 1.59
N ALA A 88 5.25 7.53 0.31
CA ALA A 88 5.71 6.20 -0.08
C ALA A 88 6.86 6.28 -1.08
N TRP A 89 7.85 5.43 -0.87
CA TRP A 89 8.99 5.18 -1.74
C TRP A 89 8.89 3.76 -2.27
N ASN A 90 8.58 3.60 -3.53
CA ASN A 90 8.45 2.32 -4.18
C ASN A 90 9.62 2.10 -5.14
N ALA A 91 10.60 1.32 -4.71
CA ALA A 91 11.74 0.83 -5.49
C ALA A 91 11.69 -0.70 -5.52
N TYR A 92 10.75 -1.23 -6.31
CA TYR A 92 10.50 -2.67 -6.37
C TYR A 92 11.80 -3.48 -6.52
N PRO A 93 12.03 -4.57 -5.76
CA PRO A 93 11.09 -5.29 -4.88
C PRO A 93 10.99 -4.75 -3.44
N LYS A 94 11.44 -3.54 -3.17
CA LYS A 94 11.34 -2.88 -1.86
C LYS A 94 10.34 -1.72 -1.93
N CYS A 95 9.62 -1.51 -0.84
CA CYS A 95 8.72 -0.38 -0.68
C CYS A 95 8.71 0.07 0.78
N ARG A 96 8.66 1.38 1.02
CA ARG A 96 8.45 1.97 2.35
C ARG A 96 7.32 2.97 2.27
N SER A 97 6.33 2.85 3.16
CA SER A 97 5.32 3.88 3.40
C SER A 97 5.49 4.44 4.80
N VAL A 98 5.40 5.76 4.92
CA VAL A 98 5.35 6.48 6.20
C VAL A 98 4.01 7.17 6.29
N ILE A 99 3.23 6.81 7.31
CA ILE A 99 1.87 7.26 7.52
C ILE A 99 1.83 8.15 8.75
N LYS A 100 1.30 9.35 8.59
CA LYS A 100 1.12 10.37 9.64
C LYS A 100 -0.30 10.87 9.65
N CYS A 101 -0.77 11.29 10.81
CA CYS A 101 -2.08 11.92 10.97
C CYS A 101 -1.87 13.31 11.59
N PRO A 102 -2.10 14.41 10.86
CA PRO A 102 -1.87 15.76 11.36
C PRO A 102 -2.64 16.08 12.66
N GLY A 103 -3.81 15.46 12.85
CA GLY A 103 -4.58 15.59 14.10
C GLY A 103 -3.97 14.86 15.30
N PHE A 104 -3.00 13.98 15.07
CA PHE A 104 -2.28 13.21 16.08
C PHE A 104 -0.77 13.32 15.83
N SER A 105 -0.20 14.47 16.20
CA SER A 105 1.17 14.86 15.81
C SER A 105 2.29 13.91 16.24
N LYS A 106 2.04 13.08 17.27
CA LYS A 106 3.00 12.05 17.74
C LYS A 106 2.76 10.68 17.14
N PHE A 107 1.72 10.52 16.30
CA PHE A 107 1.44 9.27 15.61
C PHE A 107 2.36 9.09 14.42
N ILE A 108 3.03 7.96 14.35
CA ILE A 108 3.77 7.52 13.18
C ILE A 108 3.50 6.03 12.99
N MET A 109 3.17 5.65 11.76
CA MET A 109 3.15 4.26 11.32
C MET A 109 4.05 4.12 10.09
N THR A 110 4.86 3.07 10.06
CA THR A 110 5.66 2.71 8.89
C THR A 110 5.29 1.32 8.41
N VAL A 111 5.31 1.13 7.11
CA VAL A 111 5.17 -0.17 6.46
C VAL A 111 6.39 -0.37 5.56
N ASP A 112 7.31 -1.21 5.99
CA ASP A 112 8.45 -1.64 5.18
C ASP A 112 8.11 -2.96 4.49
N THR A 113 8.15 -2.99 3.17
CA THR A 113 7.80 -4.16 2.37
C THR A 113 9.00 -4.67 1.60
N ILE A 114 9.21 -5.98 1.62
CA ILE A 114 10.19 -6.68 0.79
C ILE A 114 9.47 -7.84 0.10
N HIS A 115 9.65 -7.95 -1.22
CA HIS A 115 9.10 -9.03 -2.02
C HIS A 115 10.20 -10.04 -2.35
N LYS A 116 9.90 -11.34 -2.20
CA LYS A 116 10.85 -12.43 -2.49
C LYS A 116 10.16 -13.56 -3.23
N ALA A 117 10.89 -14.18 -4.15
CA ALA A 117 10.46 -15.38 -4.84
C ALA A 117 10.63 -16.60 -3.91
N ASP A 118 9.78 -16.68 -2.89
CA ASP A 118 9.73 -17.78 -1.92
C ASP A 118 8.29 -18.02 -1.45
N ASN A 119 8.11 -18.99 -0.56
CA ASN A 119 6.81 -19.39 -0.02
C ASN A 119 6.60 -18.97 1.45
N GLY A 120 7.22 -17.88 1.90
CA GLY A 120 6.97 -17.28 3.21
C GLY A 120 7.87 -17.76 4.34
N TYR A 121 8.89 -18.59 4.07
CA TYR A 121 9.75 -19.16 5.10
C TYR A 121 11.08 -18.42 5.32
N SER A 122 11.38 -17.37 4.54
CA SER A 122 12.59 -16.58 4.77
C SER A 122 12.53 -15.85 6.11
N GLU A 123 13.60 -15.96 6.90
CA GLU A 123 13.68 -15.30 8.20
C GLU A 123 14.44 -13.98 8.11
N ASN A 124 14.04 -13.05 8.97
CA ASN A 124 14.67 -11.72 9.12
C ASN A 124 14.97 -10.98 7.81
N VAL A 125 14.02 -11.00 6.88
CA VAL A 125 14.19 -10.35 5.55
C VAL A 125 14.43 -8.85 5.64
N HIS A 126 13.97 -8.22 6.73
CA HIS A 126 14.11 -6.79 7.01
C HIS A 126 15.41 -6.42 7.74
N GLY A 127 16.28 -7.37 8.07
CA GLY A 127 17.55 -7.11 8.76
C GLY A 127 17.40 -6.55 10.18
N LEU A 128 16.36 -6.96 10.90
CA LEU A 128 16.07 -6.48 12.24
C LEU A 128 17.17 -6.87 13.24
N SER A 129 17.44 -5.99 14.20
CA SER A 129 18.30 -6.29 15.35
C SER A 129 17.69 -7.39 16.22
N LYS A 130 18.52 -8.03 17.09
CA LYS A 130 18.06 -9.06 18.02
C LYS A 130 16.89 -8.58 18.91
N GLN A 131 16.95 -7.33 19.36
CA GLN A 131 15.90 -6.73 20.18
C GLN A 131 14.58 -6.55 19.41
N GLN A 132 14.66 -6.07 18.18
CA GLN A 132 13.49 -5.91 17.31
C GLN A 132 12.89 -7.26 16.91
N LEU A 133 13.74 -8.27 16.63
CA LEU A 133 13.28 -9.64 16.35
C LEU A 133 12.53 -10.24 17.54
N ALA A 134 13.00 -10.02 18.76
CA ALA A 134 12.34 -10.50 19.98
C ALA A 134 10.99 -9.81 20.22
N ALA A 135 10.84 -8.56 19.78
CA ALA A 135 9.59 -7.80 19.91
C ALA A 135 8.61 -8.03 18.73
N ARG A 136 9.12 -8.54 17.59
CA ARG A 136 8.32 -8.73 16.38
C ARG A 136 7.32 -9.87 16.54
N GLN A 137 6.07 -9.60 16.26
CA GLN A 137 5.05 -10.61 16.00
C GLN A 137 5.05 -10.97 14.52
N VAL A 138 4.79 -12.24 14.19
CA VAL A 138 4.67 -12.70 12.79
C VAL A 138 3.29 -13.30 12.58
N GLU A 139 2.64 -12.90 11.48
CA GLU A 139 1.37 -13.46 11.05
C GLU A 139 1.42 -13.82 9.55
N ILE A 140 1.02 -15.04 9.23
CA ILE A 140 0.86 -15.49 7.85
C ILE A 140 -0.59 -15.25 7.43
N ILE A 141 -0.80 -14.41 6.43
CA ILE A 141 -2.12 -14.15 5.85
C ILE A 141 -2.37 -15.15 4.71
N ASP A 142 -3.47 -15.90 4.83
CA ASP A 142 -3.96 -16.77 3.76
C ASP A 142 -5.08 -16.08 2.98
N ILE A 143 -4.82 -15.71 1.73
CA ILE A 143 -5.77 -15.04 0.85
C ILE A 143 -6.99 -15.91 0.51
N ALA A 144 -6.85 -17.26 0.55
CA ALA A 144 -7.93 -18.20 0.32
C ALA A 144 -8.83 -18.43 1.56
N SER A 145 -8.43 -17.88 2.72
CA SER A 145 -9.25 -17.96 3.94
C SER A 145 -10.62 -17.33 3.73
N ALA A 146 -11.68 -17.98 4.19
CA ALA A 146 -13.04 -17.43 4.17
C ALA A 146 -13.27 -16.36 5.26
N ALA A 147 -12.31 -16.17 6.18
CA ALA A 147 -12.43 -15.22 7.27
C ALA A 147 -12.49 -13.78 6.74
N SER A 148 -13.49 -13.05 7.18
CA SER A 148 -13.59 -11.60 7.04
C SER A 148 -14.07 -11.03 8.36
N ASP A 149 -13.54 -9.88 8.72
CA ASP A 149 -13.88 -9.16 9.95
C ASP A 149 -14.51 -7.80 9.62
N TYR A 150 -14.80 -7.04 10.66
CA TYR A 150 -15.33 -5.68 10.52
C TYR A 150 -14.44 -4.80 9.61
N TRP A 151 -13.12 -4.90 9.75
CA TRP A 151 -12.18 -4.07 8.99
C TRP A 151 -12.15 -4.43 7.50
N SER A 152 -12.39 -5.70 7.15
CA SER A 152 -12.53 -6.13 5.75
C SER A 152 -13.65 -5.37 5.03
N TYR A 153 -14.77 -5.10 5.70
CA TYR A 153 -15.85 -4.28 5.13
C TYR A 153 -15.43 -2.81 4.99
N ILE A 154 -14.69 -2.29 5.94
CA ILE A 154 -14.23 -0.88 5.93
C ILE A 154 -13.26 -0.62 4.77
N VAL A 155 -12.32 -1.52 4.53
CA VAL A 155 -11.29 -1.35 3.48
C VAL A 155 -11.78 -1.73 2.08
N GLY A 156 -12.92 -2.39 1.96
CA GLY A 156 -13.47 -2.86 0.68
C GLY A 156 -13.20 -4.35 0.46
N ARG A 157 -14.10 -5.16 1.05
CA ARG A 157 -14.04 -6.63 0.95
C ARG A 157 -14.09 -7.10 -0.49
N SER A 158 -13.20 -8.02 -0.85
CA SER A 158 -13.30 -8.78 -2.08
C SER A 158 -14.57 -9.65 -2.09
N THR A 159 -15.33 -9.58 -3.18
CA THR A 159 -16.56 -10.36 -3.36
C THR A 159 -16.34 -11.71 -4.02
N VAL A 160 -15.11 -11.99 -4.47
CA VAL A 160 -14.76 -13.21 -5.20
C VAL A 160 -14.38 -14.32 -4.21
N ASP A 161 -15.03 -15.48 -4.35
CA ASP A 161 -14.67 -16.69 -3.62
C ASP A 161 -13.48 -17.38 -4.31
N LEU A 162 -12.28 -17.18 -3.77
CA LEU A 162 -11.04 -17.71 -4.36
C LEU A 162 -10.96 -19.25 -4.34
N SER A 163 -11.78 -19.92 -3.51
CA SER A 163 -11.88 -21.38 -3.51
C SER A 163 -12.64 -21.93 -4.71
N LYS A 164 -13.32 -21.04 -5.47
CA LYS A 164 -14.06 -21.38 -6.70
C LYS A 164 -13.56 -20.63 -7.92
N PHE A 165 -12.87 -19.52 -7.72
CA PHE A 165 -12.37 -18.68 -8.80
C PHE A 165 -11.26 -19.37 -9.59
N LYS A 166 -11.38 -19.34 -10.91
CA LYS A 166 -10.33 -19.75 -11.84
C LYS A 166 -10.17 -18.70 -12.92
N SER A 167 -8.96 -18.21 -13.11
CA SER A 167 -8.63 -17.26 -14.16
C SER A 167 -8.86 -17.87 -15.54
N ALA A 168 -9.57 -17.15 -16.40
CA ALA A 168 -9.81 -17.52 -17.79
C ALA A 168 -8.55 -17.33 -18.64
N ARG A 169 -7.72 -16.32 -18.33
CA ARG A 169 -6.51 -16.00 -19.11
C ARG A 169 -5.31 -16.86 -18.73
N THR A 170 -5.15 -17.19 -17.45
CA THR A 170 -3.95 -17.91 -16.96
C THR A 170 -4.23 -19.35 -16.56
N GLY A 171 -5.51 -19.71 -16.36
CA GLY A 171 -5.91 -21.02 -15.85
C GLY A 171 -5.62 -21.22 -14.35
N ARG A 172 -5.04 -20.22 -13.64
CA ARG A 172 -4.72 -20.30 -12.20
C ARG A 172 -5.97 -20.33 -11.35
N GLY A 173 -5.91 -21.03 -10.23
CA GLY A 173 -7.02 -21.28 -9.32
C GLY A 173 -7.79 -22.58 -9.66
N PRO A 174 -8.76 -22.98 -8.83
CA PRO A 174 -9.11 -22.39 -7.55
C PRO A 174 -8.02 -22.59 -6.47
N LEU A 175 -8.00 -21.73 -5.45
CA LEU A 175 -7.07 -21.81 -4.33
C LEU A 175 -7.65 -22.72 -3.24
N LEU A 176 -7.36 -24.01 -3.32
CA LEU A 176 -7.83 -25.03 -2.37
C LEU A 176 -6.86 -25.18 -1.19
N LYS A 177 -7.24 -25.98 -0.20
CA LYS A 177 -6.37 -26.27 0.96
C LYS A 177 -4.99 -26.77 0.50
N GLY A 178 -3.92 -26.15 1.03
CA GLY A 178 -2.53 -26.48 0.66
C GLY A 178 -2.05 -25.86 -0.66
N TRP A 179 -2.80 -24.93 -1.25
CA TRP A 179 -2.46 -24.30 -2.52
C TRP A 179 -1.06 -23.66 -2.55
N LYS A 180 -0.60 -23.15 -1.40
CA LYS A 180 0.71 -22.48 -1.28
C LYS A 180 1.89 -23.39 -1.59
N ASP A 181 1.74 -24.69 -1.27
CA ASP A 181 2.81 -25.68 -1.46
C ASP A 181 2.81 -26.26 -2.88
N GLN A 182 1.78 -25.96 -3.67
CA GLN A 182 1.57 -26.52 -5.01
C GLN A 182 1.66 -25.47 -6.11
N CYS A 183 1.66 -24.17 -5.77
CA CYS A 183 1.73 -23.13 -6.81
C CYS A 183 3.14 -22.87 -7.30
N ASN A 184 3.24 -22.68 -8.62
CA ASN A 184 4.44 -22.24 -9.31
C ASN A 184 4.00 -21.37 -10.49
N PRO A 185 4.48 -20.12 -10.61
CA PRO A 185 5.41 -19.44 -9.70
C PRO A 185 4.80 -19.11 -8.32
N VAL A 186 5.68 -18.79 -7.36
CA VAL A 186 5.31 -18.38 -6.01
C VAL A 186 6.20 -17.23 -5.54
N MET A 187 5.61 -16.26 -4.87
CA MET A 187 6.31 -15.17 -4.21
C MET A 187 5.66 -14.85 -2.87
N THR A 188 6.38 -14.14 -2.03
CA THR A 188 5.88 -13.64 -0.73
C THR A 188 6.12 -12.15 -0.59
N ALA A 189 5.08 -11.43 -0.17
CA ALA A 189 5.19 -10.07 0.32
C ALA A 189 5.41 -10.10 1.84
N TYR A 190 6.58 -9.66 2.29
CA TYR A 190 6.94 -9.48 3.70
C TYR A 190 6.69 -8.02 4.06
N LYS A 191 5.67 -7.75 4.88
CA LYS A 191 5.27 -6.39 5.28
C LYS A 191 5.49 -6.20 6.77
N LEU A 192 6.51 -5.42 7.12
CA LEU A 192 6.82 -5.05 8.50
C LEU A 192 6.10 -3.76 8.85
N VAL A 193 5.10 -3.86 9.71
CA VAL A 193 4.35 -2.71 10.24
C VAL A 193 4.93 -2.33 11.59
N THR A 194 5.31 -1.06 11.70
CA THR A 194 5.76 -0.45 12.95
C THR A 194 4.82 0.69 13.31
N ILE A 195 4.21 0.64 14.50
CA ILE A 195 3.28 1.66 14.97
C ILE A 195 3.77 2.25 16.28
N ASP A 196 3.84 3.57 16.34
CA ASP A 196 4.13 4.34 17.55
C ASP A 196 3.02 5.35 17.80
N VAL A 197 2.26 5.13 18.88
CA VAL A 197 1.13 5.98 19.31
C VAL A 197 1.31 6.33 20.78
N PRO A 198 2.20 7.26 21.12
CA PRO A 198 2.54 7.58 22.51
C PRO A 198 1.50 8.48 23.18
N TYR A 199 0.23 8.06 23.16
CA TYR A 199 -0.87 8.76 23.82
C TYR A 199 -1.36 7.98 25.04
N TRP A 200 -1.35 8.65 26.20
CA TRP A 200 -1.83 8.04 27.43
C TRP A 200 -3.35 7.81 27.38
N GLY A 201 -3.80 6.66 27.86
CA GLY A 201 -5.21 6.28 28.03
C GLY A 201 -5.87 5.64 26.80
N PHE A 202 -5.53 6.01 25.56
CA PHE A 202 -6.15 5.43 24.36
C PHE A 202 -5.15 4.92 23.32
N GLY A 203 -3.86 5.20 23.47
CA GLY A 203 -2.83 4.80 22.50
C GLY A 203 -2.87 3.32 22.13
N GLY A 204 -2.95 2.42 23.12
CA GLY A 204 -3.02 0.98 22.86
C GLY A 204 -4.27 0.53 22.10
N LYS A 205 -5.42 1.18 22.29
CA LYS A 205 -6.63 0.89 21.49
C LYS A 205 -6.46 1.36 20.05
N LEU A 206 -5.82 2.50 19.85
CA LEU A 206 -5.56 3.04 18.53
C LEU A 206 -4.53 2.16 17.78
N GLU A 207 -3.46 1.73 18.44
CA GLU A 207 -2.47 0.78 17.88
C GLU A 207 -3.14 -0.52 17.41
N GLN A 208 -4.01 -1.11 18.23
CA GLN A 208 -4.75 -2.32 17.88
C GLN A 208 -5.71 -2.11 16.70
N ALA A 209 -6.43 -0.99 16.67
CA ALA A 209 -7.35 -0.66 15.59
C ALA A 209 -6.61 -0.44 14.26
N LEU A 210 -5.50 0.28 14.30
CA LEU A 210 -4.65 0.52 13.12
C LEU A 210 -4.05 -0.79 12.60
N MET A 211 -3.51 -1.63 13.48
CA MET A 211 -2.96 -2.93 13.11
C MET A 211 -4.01 -3.86 12.49
N ALA A 212 -5.24 -3.85 13.03
CA ALA A 212 -6.34 -4.63 12.47
C ALA A 212 -6.79 -4.09 11.11
N GLY A 213 -6.81 -2.75 10.93
CA GLY A 213 -7.08 -2.11 9.65
C GLY A 213 -6.04 -2.46 8.59
N GLU A 214 -4.75 -2.38 8.92
CA GLU A 214 -3.66 -2.78 8.02
C GLU A 214 -3.72 -4.26 7.63
N ARG A 215 -3.98 -5.13 8.62
CA ARG A 215 -4.19 -6.55 8.35
C ARG A 215 -5.29 -6.79 7.32
N ALA A 216 -6.43 -6.15 7.52
CA ALA A 216 -7.56 -6.27 6.60
C ALA A 216 -7.24 -5.69 5.21
N LEU A 217 -6.56 -4.54 5.15
CA LEU A 217 -6.12 -3.95 3.89
C LEU A 217 -5.18 -4.90 3.13
N PHE A 218 -4.21 -5.50 3.82
CA PHE A 218 -3.33 -6.49 3.19
C PHE A 218 -4.09 -7.73 2.71
N LEU A 219 -5.00 -8.26 3.52
CA LEU A 219 -5.81 -9.41 3.12
C LEU A 219 -6.64 -9.11 1.87
N GLU A 220 -7.42 -8.03 1.89
CA GLU A 220 -8.36 -7.74 0.81
C GLU A 220 -7.66 -7.25 -0.47
N SER A 221 -6.57 -6.47 -0.36
CA SER A 221 -5.78 -6.08 -1.53
C SER A 221 -5.14 -7.28 -2.23
N HIS A 222 -4.59 -8.24 -1.48
CA HIS A 222 -3.97 -9.43 -2.09
C HIS A 222 -5.01 -10.42 -2.62
N ARG A 223 -6.20 -10.52 -2.01
CA ARG A 223 -7.35 -11.20 -2.62
C ARG A 223 -7.72 -10.60 -3.96
N ASN A 224 -7.78 -9.27 -4.02
CA ASN A 224 -8.09 -8.56 -5.26
C ASN A 224 -6.96 -8.70 -6.30
N CYS A 225 -5.69 -8.79 -5.91
CA CYS A 225 -4.60 -9.11 -6.84
C CYS A 225 -4.90 -10.41 -7.60
N PHE A 226 -5.35 -11.44 -6.91
CA PHE A 226 -5.69 -12.71 -7.55
C PHE A 226 -7.04 -12.68 -8.26
N ALA A 227 -8.07 -12.09 -7.64
CA ALA A 227 -9.42 -12.01 -8.21
C ALA A 227 -9.48 -11.22 -9.52
N TRP A 228 -8.61 -10.23 -9.68
CA TRP A 228 -8.56 -9.38 -10.89
C TRP A 228 -7.41 -9.75 -11.84
N ILE A 229 -6.88 -10.97 -11.73
CA ILE A 229 -5.75 -11.42 -12.57
C ILE A 229 -6.06 -11.29 -14.06
N ASP A 230 -7.28 -11.55 -14.48
CA ASP A 230 -7.68 -11.47 -15.88
C ASP A 230 -7.73 -10.02 -16.41
N GLU A 231 -7.71 -9.02 -15.54
CA GLU A 231 -7.70 -7.61 -15.89
C GLU A 231 -6.27 -7.06 -16.08
N TRP A 232 -5.34 -7.43 -15.19
CA TRP A 232 -3.98 -6.90 -15.20
C TRP A 232 -2.95 -7.80 -15.88
N PHE A 233 -3.22 -9.08 -16.03
CA PHE A 233 -2.27 -10.01 -16.65
C PHE A 233 -1.94 -9.59 -18.08
N GLY A 234 -0.64 -9.43 -18.36
CA GLY A 234 -0.12 -8.99 -19.65
C GLY A 234 -0.05 -7.47 -19.84
N LEU A 235 -0.37 -6.67 -18.81
CA LEU A 235 0.01 -5.26 -18.81
C LEU A 235 1.53 -5.14 -18.60
N THR A 236 2.12 -4.09 -19.18
CA THR A 236 3.54 -3.74 -18.94
C THR A 236 3.65 -2.65 -17.88
N THR A 237 4.85 -2.43 -17.34
CA THR A 237 5.13 -1.37 -16.39
C THR A 237 4.82 0.01 -16.99
N GLU A 238 5.12 0.22 -18.29
CA GLU A 238 4.83 1.47 -18.99
C GLU A 238 3.32 1.71 -19.08
N MET A 239 2.53 0.68 -19.45
CA MET A 239 1.07 0.75 -19.47
C MET A 239 0.51 1.06 -18.08
N MET A 240 1.07 0.47 -17.03
CA MET A 240 0.66 0.74 -15.67
C MET A 240 0.96 2.18 -15.24
N HIS A 241 2.12 2.71 -15.59
CA HIS A 241 2.45 4.12 -15.30
C HIS A 241 1.52 5.11 -15.98
N GLU A 242 1.08 4.80 -17.21
CA GLU A 242 0.07 5.61 -17.89
C GLU A 242 -1.28 5.56 -17.16
N LEU A 243 -1.77 4.36 -16.84
CA LEU A 243 -3.01 4.16 -16.11
C LEU A 243 -2.99 4.82 -14.71
N GLU A 244 -1.88 4.74 -13.99
CA GLU A 244 -1.70 5.42 -12.70
C GLU A 244 -1.80 6.94 -12.87
N ARG A 245 -1.15 7.53 -13.89
CA ARG A 245 -1.21 8.97 -14.14
C ARG A 245 -2.64 9.44 -14.43
N GLU A 246 -3.38 8.73 -15.28
CA GLU A 246 -4.77 9.02 -15.56
C GLU A 246 -5.65 8.89 -14.31
N SER A 247 -5.39 7.85 -13.52
CA SER A 247 -6.08 7.60 -12.27
C SER A 247 -5.84 8.73 -11.26
N ASP A 248 -4.59 9.13 -11.05
CA ASP A 248 -4.22 10.21 -10.11
C ASP A 248 -4.94 11.52 -10.47
N TYR A 249 -5.00 11.85 -11.75
CA TYR A 249 -5.76 12.99 -12.24
C TYR A 249 -7.27 12.84 -11.94
N SER A 250 -7.85 11.68 -12.25
CA SER A 250 -9.27 11.39 -12.01
C SER A 250 -9.64 11.46 -10.52
N LEU A 251 -8.79 10.92 -9.63
CA LEU A 251 -9.00 10.97 -8.18
C LEU A 251 -9.09 12.42 -7.69
N ASN A 252 -8.16 13.25 -8.09
CA ASN A 252 -8.12 14.67 -7.70
C ASN A 252 -9.33 15.44 -8.25
N MET A 253 -9.73 15.16 -9.48
CA MET A 253 -10.94 15.77 -10.08
C MET A 253 -12.22 15.38 -9.33
N LYS A 254 -12.37 14.09 -8.95
CA LYS A 254 -13.53 13.62 -8.16
C LYS A 254 -13.66 14.35 -6.83
N LEU A 255 -12.52 14.74 -6.21
CA LEU A 255 -12.48 15.48 -4.95
C LEU A 255 -12.61 17.00 -5.13
N GLY A 256 -12.80 17.50 -6.37
CA GLY A 256 -12.81 18.94 -6.67
C GLY A 256 -11.46 19.62 -6.40
N ARG A 257 -10.37 18.87 -6.51
CA ARG A 257 -8.99 19.31 -6.23
C ARG A 257 -8.11 19.09 -7.47
N PRO A 258 -8.27 19.91 -8.51
CA PRO A 258 -7.46 19.75 -9.70
C PRO A 258 -5.98 19.81 -9.31
N CYS A 259 -5.23 18.83 -9.74
CA CYS A 259 -3.78 18.82 -9.60
C CYS A 259 -3.24 20.10 -10.20
N SER A 260 -2.30 20.74 -9.53
CA SER A 260 -1.38 21.67 -10.19
C SER A 260 -0.44 20.84 -11.09
N ALA A 261 -1.02 20.15 -12.05
CA ALA A 261 -0.41 19.10 -12.86
C ALA A 261 0.75 19.60 -13.74
N GLU A 262 0.91 20.92 -13.88
CA GLU A 262 1.98 21.49 -14.69
C GLU A 262 3.34 21.60 -13.97
N ARG A 263 3.43 21.38 -12.65
CA ARG A 263 4.67 21.54 -11.90
C ARG A 263 5.41 20.26 -11.50
N SER A 264 4.80 19.09 -11.65
CA SER A 264 5.41 17.85 -11.15
C SER A 264 6.07 16.96 -12.20
N TRP A 265 6.00 17.34 -13.48
CA TRP A 265 6.54 16.54 -14.59
C TRP A 265 7.75 17.17 -15.30
N ILE A 266 8.28 18.30 -14.80
CA ILE A 266 9.50 18.91 -15.35
C ILE A 266 10.70 18.08 -14.88
N THR A 267 11.34 17.43 -15.81
CA THR A 267 12.64 16.76 -15.62
C THR A 267 13.71 17.80 -15.24
N PRO A 268 14.75 17.42 -14.46
CA PRO A 268 15.79 18.36 -13.97
C PRO A 268 16.72 18.98 -15.03
N GLU A 269 16.45 18.81 -16.31
CA GLU A 269 17.41 19.21 -17.37
C GLU A 269 17.32 20.66 -17.87
N GLU A 270 16.40 21.50 -17.39
CA GLU A 270 16.28 22.88 -17.92
C GLU A 270 16.71 24.01 -16.98
N SER A 271 17.44 23.75 -15.89
CA SER A 271 17.89 24.84 -14.99
C SER A 271 19.38 25.22 -15.09
N SER A 272 20.06 24.89 -16.18
CA SER A 272 21.47 25.23 -16.35
C SER A 272 21.82 25.92 -17.67
N ILE A 273 21.03 26.91 -18.11
CA ILE A 273 21.51 27.87 -19.14
C ILE A 273 20.92 29.23 -18.81
N GLY A 274 21.74 30.11 -18.30
CA GLY A 274 21.38 31.52 -18.24
C GLY A 274 22.17 32.37 -17.24
N GLY A 275 23.32 32.89 -17.65
CA GLY A 275 23.73 34.15 -17.11
C GLY A 275 25.13 34.37 -16.58
N GLU A 276 26.15 34.20 -17.38
CA GLU A 276 27.30 35.06 -17.26
C GLU A 276 27.30 36.07 -18.43
N LYS A 277 27.02 37.29 -18.13
CA LYS A 277 27.51 38.43 -18.91
C LYS A 277 28.32 39.32 -18.00
N SER A 278 29.62 39.20 -18.15
CA SER A 278 30.64 40.17 -17.82
C SER A 278 30.28 41.55 -18.36
N VAL A 279 30.42 42.54 -17.52
CA VAL A 279 30.63 43.93 -17.96
C VAL A 279 31.98 44.37 -17.43
N ALA A 280 32.80 44.82 -18.39
CA ALA A 280 34.07 45.46 -18.21
C ALA A 280 33.95 46.77 -17.45
#